data_bcd822bf77baf5b2ea9da1d05b06db88
#
_entry.id   bcd822bf77baf5b2ea9da1d05b06db88
#
_cell.length_a   1.000
_cell.length_b   1.000
_cell.length_c   1.000
_cell.angle_alpha   90.00
_cell.angle_beta   90.00
_cell.angle_gamma   90.00
#
_symmetry.space_group_name_H-M   'P 1'
#
loop_
_entity.id
_entity.type
_entity.pdbx_description
1 polymer ?
#
loop_
_entity_poly.entity_id
_entity_poly.type
_entity_poly.pdbx_seq_one_letter_code
_entity_poly.pdbx_strand_id
1 'polypeptide(L)'
;LNKMTAIYQTFAEGRPIREALLSKQLTDIWTALLLDQAERPGSRKVGRVSVWDGDSIGMENVISYINEHFTGKITIQTLAEQAMLSQYHFIRMFKSYTSFTPHEYIVNIRISAAKYMLKNTGLSVKDIGLDAGFPSESAFCTAFKKKMGITPTEYRNSMA
;
A
#
# COMPACT_ATOMS: atom_id res chain seq x y z
N LEU A 1 -1.83 -3.77 25.15
CA LEU A 1 -2.94 -4.07 24.24
C LEU A 1 -2.36 -4.11 22.82
N ASN A 2 -2.56 -5.23 22.14
CA ASN A 2 -1.92 -5.51 20.84
C ASN A 2 -2.56 -4.63 19.75
N LYS A 3 -1.75 -4.02 18.87
CA LYS A 3 -2.21 -3.15 17.76
C LYS A 3 -3.31 -3.83 16.90
N MET A 4 -3.25 -5.16 16.79
CA MET A 4 -4.28 -5.95 16.11
C MET A 4 -5.64 -5.96 16.81
N THR A 5 -5.66 -5.90 18.15
CA THR A 5 -6.90 -5.85 18.93
C THR A 5 -7.64 -4.52 18.74
N ALA A 6 -6.90 -3.41 18.59
CA ALA A 6 -7.50 -2.10 18.34
C ALA A 6 -8.13 -2.02 16.93
N ILE A 7 -7.51 -2.65 15.92
CA ILE A 7 -8.08 -2.77 14.56
C ILE A 7 -9.37 -3.61 14.61
N TYR A 8 -9.37 -4.70 15.38
CA TYR A 8 -10.54 -5.57 15.52
C TYR A 8 -11.70 -4.86 16.23
N GLN A 9 -11.42 -4.06 17.27
CA GLN A 9 -12.44 -3.26 17.96
C GLN A 9 -13.04 -2.17 17.06
N THR A 10 -12.21 -1.49 16.26
CA THR A 10 -12.68 -0.48 15.29
C THR A 10 -13.61 -1.10 14.24
N PHE A 11 -13.37 -2.37 13.90
CA PHE A 11 -14.18 -3.14 12.95
C PHE A 11 -15.51 -3.59 13.57
N ALA A 12 -15.48 -4.06 14.82
CA ALA A 12 -16.67 -4.53 15.55
C ALA A 12 -17.66 -3.40 15.86
N GLU A 13 -17.20 -2.15 15.91
CA GLU A 13 -18.02 -0.95 16.14
C GLU A 13 -18.76 -0.45 14.88
N GLY A 14 -18.69 -1.18 13.76
CA GLY A 14 -19.43 -0.87 12.53
C GLY A 14 -18.97 0.39 11.80
N ARG A 15 -17.78 0.90 12.09
CA ARG A 15 -17.19 2.03 11.36
C ARG A 15 -16.85 1.64 9.92
N PRO A 16 -16.96 2.56 8.95
CA PRO A 16 -16.59 2.29 7.56
C PRO A 16 -15.18 1.70 7.47
N ILE A 17 -15.03 0.67 6.64
CA ILE A 17 -13.75 -0.02 6.40
C ILE A 17 -12.63 0.97 6.06
N ARG A 18 -12.95 2.07 5.38
CA ARG A 18 -12.01 3.16 5.09
C ARG A 18 -11.32 3.73 6.34
N GLU A 19 -12.08 3.97 7.40
CA GLU A 19 -11.50 4.51 8.64
C GLU A 19 -10.62 3.48 9.37
N ALA A 20 -11.01 2.22 9.33
CA ALA A 20 -10.21 1.13 9.90
C ALA A 20 -8.88 0.93 9.15
N LEU A 21 -8.90 1.06 7.81
CA LEU A 21 -7.70 0.95 6.95
C LEU A 21 -6.79 2.18 7.03
N LEU A 22 -7.35 3.35 7.35
CA LEU A 22 -6.60 4.60 7.53
C LEU A 22 -5.95 4.71 8.91
N SER A 23 -6.16 3.75 9.81
CA SER A 23 -5.54 3.80 11.12
C SER A 23 -4.02 3.73 11.01
N LYS A 24 -3.35 4.65 11.70
CA LYS A 24 -1.88 4.76 11.80
C LYS A 24 -1.19 3.41 12.10
N GLN A 25 -1.91 2.49 12.73
CA GLN A 25 -1.43 1.17 13.11
C GLN A 25 -1.20 0.22 11.94
N LEU A 26 -1.98 0.34 10.83
CA LEU A 26 -1.74 -0.42 9.61
C LEU A 26 -0.52 0.09 8.86
N THR A 27 -0.29 1.39 8.89
CA THR A 27 0.90 2.02 8.31
C THR A 27 2.17 1.48 8.99
N ASP A 28 2.17 1.38 10.33
CA ASP A 28 3.30 0.86 11.09
C ASP A 28 3.59 -0.63 10.80
N ILE A 29 2.54 -1.44 10.66
CA ILE A 29 2.66 -2.87 10.32
C ILE A 29 3.18 -3.05 8.89
N TRP A 30 2.70 -2.23 7.96
CA TRP A 30 3.13 -2.26 6.57
C TRP A 30 4.60 -1.84 6.41
N THR A 31 4.99 -0.77 7.10
CA THR A 31 6.38 -0.30 7.12
C THR A 31 7.32 -1.37 7.70
N ALA A 32 6.92 -2.04 8.77
CA ALA A 32 7.66 -3.14 9.35
C ALA A 32 7.81 -4.34 8.39
N LEU A 33 6.75 -4.68 7.63
CA LEU A 33 6.79 -5.74 6.61
C LEU A 33 7.69 -5.38 5.41
N LEU A 34 7.72 -4.11 5.02
CA LEU A 34 8.62 -3.64 3.95
C LEU A 34 10.08 -3.65 4.41
N LEU A 35 10.36 -3.31 5.66
CA LEU A 35 11.70 -3.34 6.25
C LEU A 35 12.21 -4.78 6.38
N ASP A 36 11.37 -5.74 6.77
CA ASP A 36 11.72 -7.16 6.85
C ASP A 36 12.08 -7.76 5.47
N GLN A 37 11.48 -7.26 4.39
CA GLN A 37 11.87 -7.65 3.03
C GLN A 37 13.19 -7.03 2.56
N ALA A 38 13.61 -5.92 3.14
CA ALA A 38 14.87 -5.25 2.79
C ALA A 38 16.10 -5.91 3.43
N GLU A 39 15.92 -6.70 4.50
CA GLU A 39 17.02 -7.36 5.25
C GLU A 39 17.42 -8.74 4.70
N ARG A 40 16.93 -9.17 3.53
CA ARG A 40 17.42 -10.43 2.93
C ARG A 40 18.87 -10.29 2.47
N PRO A 41 19.81 -11.13 2.97
CA PRO A 41 21.21 -11.08 2.59
C PRO A 41 21.35 -11.49 1.11
N GLY A 42 21.66 -10.54 0.28
CA GLY A 42 21.82 -10.71 -1.18
C GLY A 42 21.56 -9.44 -2.00
N SER A 43 21.01 -8.40 -1.40
CA SER A 43 20.83 -7.12 -2.07
C SER A 43 22.19 -6.42 -2.25
N ARG A 44 22.58 -6.19 -3.51
CA ARG A 44 23.77 -5.43 -3.90
C ARG A 44 23.84 -4.14 -3.06
N LYS A 45 25.03 -3.90 -2.47
CA LYS A 45 25.40 -2.62 -1.89
C LYS A 45 25.07 -1.52 -2.87
N VAL A 46 23.97 -0.81 -2.63
CA VAL A 46 23.71 0.46 -3.29
C VAL A 46 24.79 1.41 -2.82
N GLY A 47 25.61 1.87 -3.76
CA GLY A 47 26.67 2.83 -3.49
C GLY A 47 26.09 4.02 -2.75
N ARG A 48 26.85 4.52 -1.77
CA ARG A 48 26.61 5.72 -0.98
C ARG A 48 26.21 6.88 -1.91
N VAL A 49 24.90 7.03 -2.13
CA VAL A 49 24.37 8.28 -2.67
C VAL A 49 24.36 9.22 -1.47
N SER A 50 25.09 10.30 -1.55
CA SER A 50 25.01 11.40 -0.59
C SER A 50 23.59 11.95 -0.67
N VAL A 51 22.75 11.50 0.25
CA VAL A 51 21.36 11.93 0.36
C VAL A 51 21.39 13.34 0.91
N TRP A 52 20.89 14.29 0.14
CA TRP A 52 20.58 15.62 0.63
C TRP A 52 19.44 15.44 1.64
N ASP A 53 19.66 15.84 2.89
CA ASP A 53 18.69 15.64 3.99
C ASP A 53 17.28 16.22 3.68
N GLY A 54 17.17 17.18 2.77
CA GLY A 54 15.89 17.73 2.30
C GLY A 54 15.05 16.78 1.43
N ASP A 55 15.68 15.90 0.67
CA ASP A 55 14.97 14.97 -0.24
C ASP A 55 14.26 13.83 0.51
N SER A 56 14.79 13.42 1.66
CA SER A 56 14.20 12.38 2.51
C SER A 56 12.88 12.81 3.12
N ILE A 57 12.80 14.04 3.62
CA ILE A 57 11.57 14.59 4.24
C ILE A 57 10.44 14.68 3.21
N GLY A 58 10.77 15.09 1.98
CA GLY A 58 9.79 15.12 0.88
C GLY A 58 9.23 13.76 0.52
N MET A 59 10.07 12.72 0.50
CA MET A 59 9.63 11.34 0.20
C MET A 59 8.80 10.73 1.32
N GLU A 60 9.13 10.98 2.58
CA GLU A 60 8.34 10.51 3.72
C GLU A 60 6.94 11.11 3.72
N ASN A 61 6.80 12.39 3.43
CA ASN A 61 5.50 13.06 3.30
C ASN A 61 4.67 12.45 2.16
N VAL A 62 5.29 12.18 1.01
CA VAL A 62 4.61 11.52 -0.12
C VAL A 62 4.16 10.10 0.25
N ILE A 63 4.99 9.34 0.93
CA ILE A 63 4.64 7.99 1.38
C ILE A 63 3.48 8.04 2.38
N SER A 64 3.50 8.96 3.34
CA SER A 64 2.40 9.16 4.29
C SER A 64 1.11 9.51 3.55
N TYR A 65 1.17 10.44 2.61
CA TYR A 65 0.03 10.80 1.79
C TYR A 65 -0.53 9.62 1.00
N ILE A 66 0.31 8.79 0.38
CA ILE A 66 -0.14 7.60 -0.33
C ILE A 66 -0.86 6.65 0.64
N ASN A 67 -0.28 6.40 1.82
CA ASN A 67 -0.85 5.51 2.83
C ASN A 67 -2.21 5.99 3.36
N GLU A 68 -2.41 7.29 3.44
CA GLU A 68 -3.68 7.89 3.89
C GLU A 68 -4.75 7.93 2.79
N HIS A 69 -4.33 8.03 1.52
CA HIS A 69 -5.24 8.30 0.40
C HIS A 69 -5.29 7.21 -0.66
N PHE A 70 -4.69 6.02 -0.43
CA PHE A 70 -4.55 4.96 -1.46
C PHE A 70 -5.88 4.46 -2.02
N THR A 71 -6.99 4.58 -1.30
CA THR A 71 -8.31 4.20 -1.78
C THR A 71 -8.89 5.19 -2.81
N GLY A 72 -8.36 6.42 -2.81
CA GLY A 72 -8.77 7.48 -3.74
C GLY A 72 -7.99 7.49 -5.05
N LYS A 73 -8.28 8.51 -5.85
CA LYS A 73 -7.53 8.77 -7.08
C LYS A 73 -6.23 9.51 -6.75
N ILE A 74 -5.11 8.82 -6.90
CA ILE A 74 -3.77 9.40 -6.75
C ILE A 74 -3.13 9.52 -8.14
N THR A 75 -2.57 10.70 -8.46
CA THR A 75 -1.85 10.92 -9.71
C THR A 75 -0.36 11.13 -9.46
N ILE A 76 0.47 10.77 -10.42
CA ILE A 76 1.91 11.02 -10.35
C ILE A 76 2.20 12.52 -10.25
N GLN A 77 1.40 13.34 -10.92
CA GLN A 77 1.50 14.79 -10.86
C GLN A 77 1.35 15.29 -9.41
N THR A 78 0.25 14.91 -8.73
CA THR A 78 0.01 15.30 -7.33
C THR A 78 1.17 14.89 -6.40
N LEU A 79 1.70 13.69 -6.58
CA LEU A 79 2.81 13.19 -5.75
C LEU A 79 4.12 13.95 -6.03
N ALA A 80 4.38 14.25 -7.30
CA ALA A 80 5.56 15.03 -7.71
C ALA A 80 5.48 16.47 -7.19
N GLU A 81 4.30 17.10 -7.25
CA GLU A 81 4.06 18.44 -6.69
C GLU A 81 4.31 18.49 -5.19
N GLN A 82 3.84 17.48 -4.44
CA GLN A 82 4.10 17.37 -3.00
C GLN A 82 5.59 17.21 -2.65
N ALA A 83 6.32 16.49 -3.51
CA ALA A 83 7.77 16.35 -3.39
C ALA A 83 8.55 17.57 -3.93
N MET A 84 7.87 18.58 -4.50
CA MET A 84 8.48 19.72 -5.20
C MET A 84 9.45 19.31 -6.32
N LEU A 85 9.12 18.23 -7.03
CA LEU A 85 9.91 17.64 -8.10
C LEU A 85 9.17 17.61 -9.43
N SER A 86 9.90 17.56 -10.55
CA SER A 86 9.30 17.17 -11.82
C SER A 86 8.85 15.69 -11.76
N GLN A 87 7.83 15.31 -12.52
CA GLN A 87 7.31 13.92 -12.53
C GLN A 87 8.41 12.90 -12.84
N TYR A 88 9.31 13.22 -13.79
CA TYR A 88 10.40 12.34 -14.15
C TYR A 88 11.39 12.12 -13.00
N HIS A 89 11.79 13.22 -12.34
CA HIS A 89 12.70 13.15 -11.20
C HIS A 89 12.06 12.45 -10.01
N PHE A 90 10.79 12.74 -9.72
CA PHE A 90 10.02 12.09 -8.69
C PHE A 90 9.97 10.57 -8.86
N ILE A 91 9.61 10.06 -10.06
CA ILE A 91 9.53 8.61 -10.31
C ILE A 91 10.89 7.93 -10.05
N ARG A 92 11.99 8.53 -10.50
CA ARG A 92 13.33 7.98 -10.27
C ARG A 92 13.71 7.97 -8.79
N MET A 93 13.48 9.08 -8.09
CA MET A 93 13.78 9.20 -6.67
C MET A 93 12.92 8.27 -5.83
N PHE A 94 11.61 8.23 -6.10
CA PHE A 94 10.69 7.35 -5.39
C PHE A 94 11.09 5.87 -5.55
N LYS A 95 11.46 5.46 -6.78
CA LYS A 95 11.95 4.11 -7.03
C LYS A 95 13.28 3.82 -6.33
N SER A 96 14.18 4.78 -6.27
CA SER A 96 15.44 4.65 -5.53
C SER A 96 15.22 4.51 -4.03
N TYR A 97 14.23 5.24 -3.49
CA TYR A 97 13.90 5.27 -2.07
C TYR A 97 13.11 4.02 -1.60
N THR A 98 12.10 3.59 -2.39
CA THR A 98 11.17 2.52 -2.01
C THR A 98 11.44 1.19 -2.70
N SER A 99 12.34 1.13 -3.71
CA SER A 99 12.55 0.01 -4.64
C SER A 99 11.35 -0.28 -5.56
N PHE A 100 10.27 0.49 -5.49
CA PHE A 100 9.07 0.36 -6.32
C PHE A 100 8.80 1.65 -7.09
N THR A 101 8.19 1.54 -8.26
CA THR A 101 7.58 2.72 -8.88
C THR A 101 6.39 3.19 -8.04
N PRO A 102 5.99 4.48 -8.09
CA PRO A 102 4.83 4.97 -7.35
C PRO A 102 3.55 4.17 -7.62
N HIS A 103 3.32 3.79 -8.88
CA HIS A 103 2.17 2.97 -9.25
C HIS A 103 2.23 1.56 -8.62
N GLU A 104 3.37 0.89 -8.70
CA GLU A 104 3.56 -0.43 -8.06
C GLU A 104 3.37 -0.36 -6.55
N TYR A 105 3.86 0.71 -5.92
CA TYR A 105 3.71 0.93 -4.49
C TYR A 105 2.23 1.06 -4.10
N ILE A 106 1.46 1.91 -4.80
CA ILE A 106 0.02 2.07 -4.58
C ILE A 106 -0.73 0.74 -4.78
N VAL A 107 -0.42 0.02 -5.86
CA VAL A 107 -1.04 -1.30 -6.11
C VAL A 107 -0.72 -2.28 -4.99
N ASN A 108 0.51 -2.31 -4.48
CA ASN A 108 0.89 -3.20 -3.39
C ASN A 108 0.08 -2.91 -2.11
N ILE A 109 -0.12 -1.64 -1.75
CA ILE A 109 -0.94 -1.25 -0.59
C ILE A 109 -2.39 -1.70 -0.80
N ARG A 110 -2.96 -1.42 -1.96
CA ARG A 110 -4.33 -1.82 -2.31
C ARG A 110 -4.55 -3.33 -2.22
N ILE A 111 -3.60 -4.12 -2.74
CA ILE A 111 -3.64 -5.59 -2.66
C ILE A 111 -3.56 -6.05 -1.20
N SER A 112 -2.72 -5.43 -0.37
CA SER A 112 -2.63 -5.79 1.04
C SER A 112 -3.90 -5.47 1.81
N ALA A 113 -4.53 -4.33 1.55
CA ALA A 113 -5.84 -3.98 2.10
C ALA A 113 -6.91 -4.99 1.64
N ALA A 114 -6.93 -5.34 0.35
CA ALA A 114 -7.87 -6.33 -0.19
C ALA A 114 -7.68 -7.74 0.42
N LYS A 115 -6.44 -8.18 0.64
CA LYS A 115 -6.15 -9.45 1.33
C LYS A 115 -6.73 -9.49 2.74
N TYR A 116 -6.58 -8.39 3.47
CA TYR A 116 -7.16 -8.26 4.79
C TYR A 116 -8.69 -8.37 4.76
N MET A 117 -9.34 -7.64 3.83
CA MET A 117 -10.80 -7.68 3.66
C MET A 117 -11.29 -9.06 3.21
N LEU A 118 -10.60 -9.72 2.26
CA LEU A 118 -10.94 -11.07 1.81
C LEU A 118 -10.94 -12.09 2.94
N LYS A 119 -10.02 -11.94 3.89
CA LYS A 119 -9.88 -12.84 5.05
C LYS A 119 -10.89 -12.57 6.16
N ASN A 120 -11.21 -11.29 6.40
CA ASN A 120 -11.89 -10.89 7.62
C ASN A 120 -13.33 -10.40 7.40
N THR A 121 -13.81 -10.36 6.15
CA THR A 121 -15.17 -9.91 5.84
C THR A 121 -15.87 -10.83 4.86
N GLY A 122 -17.21 -10.81 4.88
CA GLY A 122 -18.06 -11.49 3.90
C GLY A 122 -18.39 -10.65 2.66
N LEU A 123 -17.73 -9.49 2.46
CA LEU A 123 -17.98 -8.60 1.34
C LEU A 123 -17.74 -9.29 0.00
N SER A 124 -18.47 -8.87 -1.04
CA SER A 124 -18.24 -9.38 -2.39
C SER A 124 -16.84 -9.02 -2.90
N VAL A 125 -16.30 -9.82 -3.81
CA VAL A 125 -15.00 -9.53 -4.46
C VAL A 125 -15.03 -8.18 -5.15
N LYS A 126 -16.17 -7.83 -5.76
CA LYS A 126 -16.39 -6.53 -6.39
C LYS A 126 -16.27 -5.37 -5.38
N ASP A 127 -16.99 -5.46 -4.26
CA ASP A 127 -16.99 -4.40 -3.25
C ASP A 127 -15.61 -4.24 -2.63
N ILE A 128 -14.93 -5.34 -2.32
CA ILE A 128 -13.54 -5.31 -1.83
C ILE A 128 -12.61 -4.62 -2.81
N GLY A 129 -12.75 -4.90 -4.11
CA GLY A 129 -11.93 -4.24 -5.13
C GLY A 129 -12.14 -2.73 -5.15
N LEU A 130 -13.39 -2.28 -5.12
CA LEU A 130 -13.74 -0.86 -5.10
C LEU A 130 -13.29 -0.18 -3.80
N ASP A 131 -13.52 -0.79 -2.66
CA ASP A 131 -13.11 -0.27 -1.35
C ASP A 131 -11.58 -0.21 -1.19
N ALA A 132 -10.86 -1.14 -1.80
CA ALA A 132 -9.40 -1.09 -1.87
C ALA A 132 -8.87 -0.03 -2.87
N GLY A 133 -9.75 0.69 -3.57
CA GLY A 133 -9.39 1.79 -4.45
C GLY A 133 -9.14 1.40 -5.91
N PHE A 134 -9.51 0.20 -6.34
CA PHE A 134 -9.43 -0.17 -7.76
C PHE A 134 -10.59 0.44 -8.55
N PRO A 135 -10.36 0.83 -9.82
CA PRO A 135 -11.40 1.48 -10.64
C PRO A 135 -12.51 0.52 -11.04
N SER A 136 -12.28 -0.78 -11.01
CA SER A 136 -13.26 -1.82 -11.36
C SER A 136 -12.87 -3.16 -10.77
N GLU A 137 -13.84 -4.08 -10.68
CA GLU A 137 -13.60 -5.48 -10.29
C GLU A 137 -12.58 -6.17 -11.20
N SER A 138 -12.67 -5.96 -12.51
CA SER A 138 -11.74 -6.53 -13.50
C SER A 138 -10.30 -6.07 -13.25
N ALA A 139 -10.10 -4.76 -13.01
CA ALA A 139 -8.78 -4.21 -12.70
C ALA A 139 -8.22 -4.81 -11.39
N PHE A 140 -9.07 -4.97 -10.38
CA PHE A 140 -8.71 -5.61 -9.12
C PHE A 140 -8.30 -7.08 -9.34
N CYS A 141 -9.15 -7.89 -9.95
CA CYS A 141 -8.88 -9.32 -10.17
C CYS A 141 -7.59 -9.54 -10.97
N THR A 142 -7.36 -8.72 -12.01
CA THR A 142 -6.13 -8.78 -12.81
C THR A 142 -4.89 -8.45 -11.98
N ALA A 143 -4.92 -7.35 -11.23
CA ALA A 143 -3.81 -6.93 -10.38
C ALA A 143 -3.54 -7.94 -9.26
N PHE A 144 -4.59 -8.45 -8.63
CA PHE A 144 -4.50 -9.43 -7.55
C PHE A 144 -3.87 -10.74 -8.05
N LYS A 145 -4.39 -11.31 -9.16
CA LYS A 145 -3.85 -12.54 -9.76
C LYS A 145 -2.40 -12.36 -10.19
N LYS A 146 -2.05 -11.22 -10.81
CA LYS A 146 -0.67 -10.91 -11.19
C LYS A 146 0.27 -10.90 -9.98
N LYS A 147 -0.18 -10.39 -8.84
CA LYS A 147 0.65 -10.24 -7.63
C LYS A 147 0.70 -11.50 -6.78
N MET A 148 -0.43 -12.20 -6.66
CA MET A 148 -0.60 -13.34 -5.74
C MET A 148 -0.50 -14.71 -6.43
N GLY A 149 -0.56 -14.76 -7.77
CA GLY A 149 -0.59 -16.00 -8.54
C GLY A 149 -1.97 -16.65 -8.64
N ILE A 150 -2.91 -16.30 -7.75
CA ILE A 150 -4.27 -16.84 -7.66
C ILE A 150 -5.30 -15.73 -7.66
N THR A 151 -6.55 -16.05 -7.97
CA THR A 151 -7.66 -15.08 -7.97
C THR A 151 -8.08 -14.70 -6.54
N PRO A 152 -8.76 -13.54 -6.35
CA PRO A 152 -9.30 -13.16 -5.04
C PRO A 152 -10.23 -14.21 -4.43
N THR A 153 -11.05 -14.87 -5.25
CA THR A 153 -11.98 -15.93 -4.81
C THR A 153 -11.22 -17.17 -4.34
N GLU A 154 -10.23 -17.62 -5.11
CA GLU A 154 -9.36 -18.74 -4.71
C GLU A 154 -8.60 -18.42 -3.42
N TYR A 155 -8.11 -17.18 -3.30
CA TYR A 155 -7.43 -16.73 -2.08
C TYR A 155 -8.35 -16.77 -0.86
N ARG A 156 -9.60 -16.30 -0.98
CA ARG A 156 -10.60 -16.40 0.10
C ARG A 156 -10.85 -17.87 0.52
N ASN A 157 -11.08 -18.72 -0.46
CA ASN A 157 -11.40 -20.14 -0.21
C ASN A 157 -10.21 -20.91 0.40
N SER A 158 -8.97 -20.50 0.12
CA SER A 158 -7.78 -21.12 0.72
C SER A 158 -7.57 -20.75 2.20
N MET A 159 -8.32 -19.78 2.71
CA MET A 159 -8.23 -19.29 4.10
C MET A 159 -9.43 -19.73 4.96
N ALA A 160 -10.47 -20.31 4.34
CA ALA A 160 -11.65 -20.85 5.00
C ALA A 160 -11.37 -22.28 5.48
#